data_b6a55e21e4d98b0b59a99fae239ca5a4
#
_entry.id   b6a55e21e4d98b0b59a99fae239ca5a4
#
_cell.length_a   1.000
_cell.length_b   1.000
_cell.length_c   1.000
_cell.angle_alpha   90.00
_cell.angle_beta   90.00
_cell.angle_gamma   90.00
#
_symmetry.space_group_name_H-M   'P 1'
#
loop_
_entity.id
_entity.type
_entity.pdbx_description
1 polymer ?
#
loop_
_entity_poly.entity_id
_entity_poly.type
_entity_poly.pdbx_seq_one_letter_code
_entity_poly.pdbx_strand_id
1 'polypeptide(L)'
;MGDYVHHPGQTHTHSHSHSHSRLKKGRASRREFLWAMLATGVVAPFAFGQEQTRTDMAERFRQISEDYEAKGLAEPFRGITTNGSVLPNLFEIAPTGVSTEPVRNAAEKFIASLTSVQLTRVMYPVDDIKWRKWMNQHFYDRQGVSFQEMSEAQRDLAFGLMRASLSSSGFELTRNVMRLNETLAELSDDHEFLGEWLYFITIMGKPSATEPWGWQLDGHHAIINYFVLGDQVVMTPHFFGSEPVKATSGKYKGVEILQKEQNDGLELLRVLPDAARRKAVVNFSKTGNNNLTEAFKDNVVLNYAGVRGADLEGPARKRLMDLMHLYVSHMPEGHARVKMNEVQRHINNTWFAWIGESQADSVFYYRVQSPVILIEFDHQRPANLRKFAADANKPTQQHVHCVVRTPNGNDYGKDLLRQHYLAHPHKQEA
;
A
#
# COMPACT_ATOMS: atom_id res chain seq x y z
N MET A 1 -64.10 -37.69 -12.74
CA MET A 1 -65.32 -36.89 -12.64
C MET A 1 -64.85 -35.49 -12.60
N GLY A 2 -64.81 -34.84 -13.66
CA GLY A 2 -65.77 -34.21 -14.58
C GLY A 2 -65.60 -32.75 -14.31
N ASP A 3 -65.38 -31.99 -15.12
CA ASP A 3 -65.41 -31.57 -16.54
C ASP A 3 -65.66 -30.07 -16.61
N TYR A 4 -64.93 -29.42 -17.55
CA TYR A 4 -65.43 -28.46 -18.55
C TYR A 4 -65.83 -27.02 -18.09
N VAL A 5 -65.63 -25.92 -18.69
CA VAL A 5 -65.13 -25.45 -20.04
C VAL A 5 -65.57 -23.97 -20.19
N HIS A 6 -64.80 -23.21 -20.93
CA HIS A 6 -65.09 -22.13 -21.91
C HIS A 6 -64.94 -20.65 -21.54
N HIS A 7 -64.08 -20.03 -22.38
CA HIS A 7 -64.04 -18.63 -22.86
C HIS A 7 -65.34 -18.21 -23.60
N PRO A 8 -65.54 -16.98 -24.13
CA PRO A 8 -64.60 -15.87 -24.51
C PRO A 8 -65.20 -14.45 -24.35
N GLY A 9 -64.48 -13.43 -24.76
CA GLY A 9 -65.08 -12.15 -25.17
C GLY A 9 -64.19 -10.94 -25.17
N GLN A 10 -63.71 -10.54 -26.34
CA GLN A 10 -63.05 -9.29 -26.68
C GLN A 10 -63.97 -8.08 -26.55
N THR A 11 -63.45 -6.87 -26.23
CA THR A 11 -63.72 -5.66 -27.00
C THR A 11 -62.73 -4.54 -26.65
N HIS A 12 -62.32 -3.83 -27.69
CA HIS A 12 -61.44 -2.63 -27.75
C HIS A 12 -62.11 -1.40 -27.16
N THR A 13 -61.33 -0.49 -26.57
CA THR A 13 -61.47 0.97 -26.85
C THR A 13 -60.20 1.74 -26.44
N HIS A 14 -59.79 2.67 -27.30
CA HIS A 14 -58.73 3.63 -27.20
C HIS A 14 -59.04 4.72 -26.15
N SER A 15 -58.01 5.21 -25.42
CA SER A 15 -57.87 6.65 -25.15
C SER A 15 -56.49 7.02 -24.68
N HIS A 16 -56.02 8.17 -25.15
CA HIS A 16 -54.76 8.85 -24.89
C HIS A 16 -54.63 9.30 -23.43
N SER A 17 -53.41 9.23 -22.86
CA SER A 17 -52.98 10.27 -21.91
C SER A 17 -51.45 10.23 -21.64
N HIS A 18 -50.98 11.41 -21.44
CA HIS A 18 -49.63 11.90 -21.29
C HIS A 18 -48.68 11.15 -20.36
N SER A 19 -47.48 10.89 -20.83
CA SER A 19 -46.34 10.40 -20.07
C SER A 19 -45.65 11.53 -19.29
N HIS A 20 -45.66 11.46 -17.97
CA HIS A 20 -44.69 12.14 -17.14
C HIS A 20 -43.59 11.14 -16.77
N SER A 21 -42.43 11.27 -17.40
CA SER A 21 -41.23 10.53 -17.05
C SER A 21 -40.68 10.99 -15.69
N ARG A 22 -40.93 10.23 -14.63
CA ARG A 22 -40.16 10.31 -13.40
C ARG A 22 -38.84 9.57 -13.59
N LEU A 23 -37.74 10.31 -13.67
CA LEU A 23 -36.38 9.80 -13.53
C LEU A 23 -36.24 9.11 -12.19
N LYS A 24 -36.26 7.78 -12.19
CA LYS A 24 -35.78 6.99 -11.04
C LYS A 24 -34.26 7.12 -11.00
N LYS A 25 -33.74 7.83 -10.00
CA LYS A 25 -32.33 7.77 -9.62
C LYS A 25 -32.03 6.34 -9.15
N GLY A 26 -31.52 5.51 -10.06
CA GLY A 26 -30.98 4.21 -9.73
C GLY A 26 -29.70 4.42 -8.91
N ARG A 27 -29.69 3.94 -7.67
CA ARG A 27 -28.45 3.78 -6.93
C ARG A 27 -27.66 2.68 -7.61
N ALA A 28 -26.56 3.05 -8.26
CA ALA A 28 -25.59 2.10 -8.79
C ALA A 28 -25.13 1.16 -7.66
N SER A 29 -25.11 -0.14 -7.88
CA SER A 29 -24.68 -1.09 -6.88
C SER A 29 -23.18 -0.96 -6.64
N ARG A 30 -22.70 -1.24 -5.42
CA ARG A 30 -21.27 -1.23 -5.08
C ARG A 30 -20.42 -2.11 -6.00
N ARG A 31 -21.03 -3.08 -6.64
CA ARG A 31 -20.39 -3.99 -7.61
C ARG A 31 -20.07 -3.30 -8.93
N GLU A 32 -20.95 -2.43 -9.41
CA GLU A 32 -20.73 -1.65 -10.66
C GLU A 32 -19.69 -0.55 -10.47
N PHE A 33 -19.59 0.04 -9.27
CA PHE A 33 -18.55 1.01 -8.92
C PHE A 33 -17.15 0.37 -8.86
N LEU A 34 -17.01 -0.87 -8.37
CA LEU A 34 -15.76 -1.63 -8.37
C LEU A 34 -15.33 -2.04 -9.80
N TRP A 35 -16.28 -2.37 -10.67
CA TRP A 35 -15.99 -2.67 -12.08
C TRP A 35 -15.60 -1.43 -12.89
N ALA A 36 -16.17 -0.27 -12.61
CA ALA A 36 -15.81 0.98 -13.28
C ALA A 36 -14.38 1.44 -12.95
N MET A 37 -13.87 1.19 -11.72
CA MET A 37 -12.47 1.47 -11.37
C MET A 37 -11.47 0.46 -11.95
N LEU A 38 -11.90 -0.77 -12.25
CA LEU A 38 -11.07 -1.78 -12.92
C LEU A 38 -11.04 -1.64 -14.45
N ALA A 39 -12.02 -0.94 -15.04
CA ALA A 39 -12.14 -0.78 -16.49
C ALA A 39 -11.44 0.47 -17.05
N THR A 40 -11.04 1.43 -16.21
CA THR A 40 -10.30 2.62 -16.66
C THR A 40 -8.79 2.48 -16.56
N GLY A 41 -8.27 1.28 -16.79
CA GLY A 41 -6.96 1.10 -17.40
C GLY A 41 -7.04 1.48 -18.87
N VAL A 42 -7.62 2.63 -19.21
CA VAL A 42 -7.50 3.20 -20.55
C VAL A 42 -6.13 3.87 -20.62
N VAL A 43 -5.11 3.05 -20.85
CA VAL A 43 -4.05 3.51 -21.73
C VAL A 43 -4.70 3.56 -23.11
N ALA A 44 -5.21 4.73 -23.52
CA ALA A 44 -5.51 4.99 -24.91
C ALA A 44 -4.26 4.60 -25.71
N PRO A 45 -4.39 3.89 -26.84
CA PRO A 45 -3.24 3.65 -27.70
C PRO A 45 -2.70 5.03 -28.08
N PHE A 46 -1.49 5.34 -27.66
CA PHE A 46 -0.79 6.54 -28.11
C PHE A 46 -0.62 6.40 -29.62
N ALA A 47 -1.46 7.09 -30.39
CA ALA A 47 -1.16 7.40 -31.76
C ALA A 47 0.07 8.30 -31.73
N PHE A 48 1.20 7.78 -32.20
CA PHE A 48 2.41 8.56 -32.45
C PHE A 48 2.08 9.59 -33.53
N GLY A 49 1.99 10.85 -33.11
CA GLY A 49 1.68 11.95 -34.01
C GLY A 49 1.49 13.27 -33.27
N GLN A 50 2.42 13.66 -32.46
CA GLN A 50 2.88 15.02 -32.09
C GLN A 50 3.81 14.86 -30.89
N GLU A 51 5.01 15.43 -30.97
CA GLU A 51 5.94 15.59 -29.82
C GLU A 51 5.21 16.39 -28.74
N GLN A 52 4.60 15.68 -27.80
CA GLN A 52 4.04 16.28 -26.61
C GLN A 52 5.21 16.77 -25.79
N THR A 53 5.31 18.07 -25.55
CA THR A 53 6.44 18.64 -24.82
C THR A 53 6.53 18.04 -23.41
N ARG A 54 7.73 17.96 -22.85
CA ARG A 54 7.97 17.48 -21.46
C ARG A 54 7.08 18.22 -20.45
N THR A 55 6.87 19.52 -20.68
CA THR A 55 5.98 20.37 -19.89
C THR A 55 4.54 19.86 -19.88
N ASP A 56 4.03 19.41 -21.02
CA ASP A 56 2.66 18.89 -21.13
C ASP A 56 2.49 17.55 -20.37
N MET A 57 3.54 16.72 -20.34
CA MET A 57 3.50 15.45 -19.63
C MET A 57 3.53 15.67 -18.10
N ALA A 58 4.40 16.55 -17.61
CA ALA A 58 4.45 16.92 -16.20
C ALA A 58 3.12 17.54 -15.72
N GLU A 59 2.54 18.45 -16.51
CA GLU A 59 1.23 19.04 -16.21
C GLU A 59 0.13 17.98 -16.16
N ARG A 60 0.12 17.05 -17.09
CA ARG A 60 -0.82 15.93 -17.09
C ARG A 60 -0.67 15.03 -15.87
N PHE A 61 0.57 14.75 -15.44
CA PHE A 61 0.82 13.94 -14.23
C PHE A 61 0.37 14.68 -12.98
N ARG A 62 0.58 15.99 -12.90
CA ARG A 62 0.07 16.81 -11.82
C ARG A 62 -1.46 16.75 -11.74
N GLN A 63 -2.17 16.93 -12.85
CA GLN A 63 -3.63 16.85 -12.89
C GLN A 63 -4.15 15.46 -12.48
N ILE A 64 -3.52 14.40 -12.94
CA ILE A 64 -3.86 13.03 -12.54
C ILE A 64 -3.65 12.85 -11.02
N SER A 65 -2.57 13.38 -10.46
CA SER A 65 -2.26 13.31 -9.03
C SER A 65 -3.33 14.04 -8.21
N GLU A 66 -3.70 15.25 -8.61
CA GLU A 66 -4.77 16.04 -7.98
C GLU A 66 -6.12 15.30 -8.00
N ASP A 67 -6.46 14.65 -9.11
CA ASP A 67 -7.68 13.84 -9.24
C ASP A 67 -7.69 12.63 -8.30
N TYR A 68 -6.56 11.94 -8.12
CA TYR A 68 -6.42 10.84 -7.18
C TYR A 68 -6.54 11.33 -5.74
N GLU A 69 -5.88 12.44 -5.40
CA GLU A 69 -5.97 13.07 -4.08
C GLU A 69 -7.41 13.52 -3.77
N ALA A 70 -8.04 14.23 -4.67
CA ALA A 70 -9.42 14.72 -4.49
C ALA A 70 -10.40 13.58 -4.21
N LYS A 71 -10.24 12.43 -4.86
CA LYS A 71 -11.08 11.25 -4.64
C LYS A 71 -10.68 10.47 -3.39
N GLY A 72 -9.39 10.24 -3.19
CA GLY A 72 -8.87 9.38 -2.12
C GLY A 72 -8.88 10.02 -0.75
N LEU A 73 -8.80 11.35 -0.68
CA LEU A 73 -8.77 12.14 0.55
C LEU A 73 -10.11 12.80 0.90
N ALA A 74 -11.15 12.61 0.09
CA ALA A 74 -12.47 13.22 0.30
C ALA A 74 -13.10 12.86 1.66
N GLU A 75 -12.80 11.66 2.19
CA GLU A 75 -13.27 11.23 3.50
C GLU A 75 -12.18 11.41 4.57
N PRO A 76 -12.53 11.85 5.79
CA PRO A 76 -11.61 11.80 6.91
C PRO A 76 -11.02 10.41 7.10
N PHE A 77 -9.79 10.33 7.61
CA PHE A 77 -9.14 9.06 7.91
C PHE A 77 -9.92 8.29 8.99
N ARG A 78 -10.19 7.02 8.73
CA ARG A 78 -10.80 6.07 9.67
C ARG A 78 -9.93 4.82 9.85
N GLY A 79 -9.20 4.47 8.82
CA GLY A 79 -8.45 3.22 8.73
C GLY A 79 -9.24 2.08 8.08
N ILE A 80 -8.54 1.03 7.70
CA ILE A 80 -9.11 -0.20 7.15
C ILE A 80 -9.88 -0.92 8.27
N THR A 81 -11.10 -1.35 7.96
CA THR A 81 -11.98 -2.06 8.90
C THR A 81 -12.62 -3.27 8.25
N THR A 82 -13.21 -4.18 9.02
CA THR A 82 -13.92 -5.33 8.47
C THR A 82 -15.41 -5.08 8.21
N ASN A 83 -15.99 -4.09 8.89
CA ASN A 83 -17.43 -3.82 8.82
C ASN A 83 -17.77 -2.32 8.79
N GLY A 84 -16.78 -1.45 8.62
CA GLY A 84 -16.94 0.00 8.66
C GLY A 84 -16.74 0.64 10.05
N SER A 85 -16.57 -0.17 11.10
CA SER A 85 -16.33 0.31 12.47
C SER A 85 -14.92 -0.05 12.93
N VAL A 86 -14.24 0.91 13.56
CA VAL A 86 -12.93 0.69 14.19
C VAL A 86 -13.13 -0.11 15.48
N LEU A 87 -12.32 -1.16 15.67
CA LEU A 87 -12.27 -1.90 16.92
C LEU A 87 -11.49 -1.07 17.95
N PRO A 88 -12.07 -0.78 19.11
CA PRO A 88 -11.40 0.02 20.14
C PRO A 88 -10.32 -0.76 20.91
N ASN A 89 -9.43 -0.05 21.57
CA ASN A 89 -8.46 -0.59 22.55
C ASN A 89 -7.51 -1.66 21.97
N LEU A 90 -7.16 -1.55 20.69
CA LEU A 90 -6.18 -2.44 20.06
C LEU A 90 -4.75 -1.93 20.26
N PHE A 91 -4.57 -0.62 20.32
CA PHE A 91 -3.29 0.05 20.41
C PHE A 91 -3.26 0.89 21.69
N GLU A 92 -2.24 0.72 22.49
CA GLU A 92 -2.09 1.40 23.77
C GLU A 92 -0.79 2.22 23.78
N ILE A 93 -0.85 3.44 24.33
CA ILE A 93 0.37 4.20 24.61
C ILE A 93 1.00 3.58 25.84
N ALA A 94 2.09 2.84 25.63
CA ALA A 94 2.82 2.17 26.70
C ALA A 94 4.32 2.12 26.38
N PRO A 95 5.20 2.21 27.40
CA PRO A 95 6.64 2.09 27.18
C PRO A 95 7.00 0.75 26.54
N THR A 96 7.79 0.79 25.48
CA THR A 96 8.31 -0.40 24.80
C THR A 96 9.68 -0.84 25.32
N GLY A 97 10.42 0.09 25.92
CA GLY A 97 11.82 -0.07 26.32
C GLY A 97 12.80 -0.09 25.14
N VAL A 98 12.35 0.30 23.94
CA VAL A 98 13.18 0.34 22.72
C VAL A 98 13.47 1.79 22.37
N SER A 99 14.73 2.21 22.43
CA SER A 99 15.12 3.60 22.19
C SER A 99 14.84 4.05 20.75
N THR A 100 14.19 5.21 20.61
CA THR A 100 14.03 5.94 19.35
C THR A 100 15.07 7.06 19.16
N GLU A 101 16.00 7.21 20.10
CA GLU A 101 17.05 8.22 20.05
C GLU A 101 17.91 8.16 18.78
N PRO A 102 18.34 6.99 18.27
CA PRO A 102 19.10 6.93 17.03
C PRO A 102 18.34 7.53 15.83
N VAL A 103 17.05 7.28 15.73
CA VAL A 103 16.19 7.82 14.66
C VAL A 103 16.03 9.32 14.82
N ARG A 104 15.75 9.80 16.03
CA ARG A 104 15.63 11.22 16.35
C ARG A 104 16.91 11.99 15.99
N ASN A 105 18.07 11.52 16.47
CA ASN A 105 19.36 12.15 16.19
C ASN A 105 19.70 12.16 14.69
N ALA A 106 19.32 11.12 13.95
CA ALA A 106 19.52 11.07 12.49
C ALA A 106 18.60 12.06 11.76
N ALA A 107 17.34 12.17 12.17
CA ALA A 107 16.39 13.13 11.64
C ALA A 107 16.84 14.59 11.90
N GLU A 108 17.29 14.91 13.11
CA GLU A 108 17.81 16.24 13.47
C GLU A 108 19.01 16.62 12.59
N LYS A 109 19.96 15.69 12.35
CA LYS A 109 21.11 15.93 11.49
C LYS A 109 20.69 16.15 10.03
N PHE A 110 19.75 15.37 9.52
CA PHE A 110 19.22 15.54 8.17
C PHE A 110 18.56 16.91 8.02
N ILE A 111 17.65 17.28 8.93
CA ILE A 111 16.98 18.58 8.93
C ILE A 111 17.98 19.74 8.97
N ALA A 112 18.99 19.65 9.82
CA ALA A 112 20.03 20.69 9.95
C ALA A 112 20.88 20.87 8.69
N SER A 113 20.94 19.90 7.80
CA SER A 113 21.66 19.97 6.53
C SER A 113 20.89 20.65 5.40
N LEU A 114 19.58 20.84 5.58
CA LEU A 114 18.69 21.35 4.53
C LEU A 114 18.78 22.88 4.41
N THR A 115 18.68 23.37 3.19
CA THR A 115 18.53 24.81 2.93
C THR A 115 17.17 25.30 3.40
N SER A 116 17.02 26.61 3.59
CA SER A 116 15.72 27.22 3.97
C SER A 116 14.60 26.89 2.96
N VAL A 117 14.92 26.84 1.66
CA VAL A 117 13.96 26.46 0.60
C VAL A 117 13.57 24.98 0.72
N GLN A 118 14.52 24.09 0.99
CA GLN A 118 14.19 22.67 1.20
C GLN A 118 13.36 22.46 2.47
N LEU A 119 13.65 23.18 3.55
CA LEU A 119 12.89 23.10 4.82
C LEU A 119 11.40 23.41 4.63
N THR A 120 11.04 24.42 3.83
CA THR A 120 9.62 24.75 3.56
C THR A 120 8.86 23.65 2.82
N ARG A 121 9.57 22.75 2.16
CA ARG A 121 8.99 21.62 1.40
C ARG A 121 9.06 20.29 2.16
N VAL A 122 9.87 20.21 3.20
CA VAL A 122 10.10 18.97 3.96
C VAL A 122 9.28 18.91 5.24
N MET A 123 9.13 20.06 5.95
CA MET A 123 8.54 20.12 7.29
C MET A 123 7.03 20.37 7.24
N TYR A 124 6.25 19.49 7.87
CA TYR A 124 4.79 19.60 7.98
C TYR A 124 4.33 19.32 9.43
N PRO A 125 3.17 19.80 9.86
CA PRO A 125 2.56 19.39 11.14
C PRO A 125 2.41 17.87 11.24
N VAL A 126 2.50 17.32 12.45
CA VAL A 126 2.41 15.85 12.68
C VAL A 126 1.04 15.27 12.37
N ASP A 127 0.00 16.08 12.40
CA ASP A 127 -1.38 15.69 12.08
C ASP A 127 -1.81 16.01 10.64
N ASP A 128 -0.89 16.59 9.83
CA ASP A 128 -1.16 16.99 8.46
C ASP A 128 -1.69 15.84 7.60
N ILE A 129 -2.59 16.17 6.67
CA ILE A 129 -3.15 15.27 5.67
C ILE A 129 -2.07 14.66 4.75
N LYS A 130 -0.90 15.29 4.68
CA LYS A 130 0.23 14.88 3.84
C LYS A 130 0.77 13.49 4.17
N TRP A 131 0.52 12.95 5.37
CA TRP A 131 0.75 11.52 5.64
C TRP A 131 0.04 10.61 4.65
N ARG A 132 -1.13 11.00 4.16
CA ARG A 132 -1.97 10.20 3.26
C ARG A 132 -1.68 10.46 1.78
N LYS A 133 -0.83 11.47 1.48
CA LYS A 133 -0.41 11.84 0.14
C LYS A 133 0.84 11.06 -0.25
N TRP A 134 0.65 9.84 -0.71
CA TRP A 134 1.68 8.97 -1.27
C TRP A 134 1.11 8.10 -2.38
N MET A 135 1.96 7.68 -3.33
CA MET A 135 1.55 6.81 -4.41
C MET A 135 2.72 5.96 -4.91
N ASN A 136 2.45 4.67 -5.14
CA ASN A 136 3.43 3.71 -5.65
C ASN A 136 3.72 3.83 -7.17
N GLN A 137 3.11 4.76 -7.89
CA GLN A 137 3.30 4.94 -9.33
C GLN A 137 4.24 6.10 -9.65
N HIS A 138 4.98 6.01 -10.76
CA HIS A 138 6.02 6.95 -11.13
C HIS A 138 5.53 8.37 -11.45
N PHE A 139 4.32 8.50 -11.99
CA PHE A 139 3.74 9.77 -12.45
C PHE A 139 3.21 10.68 -11.34
N TYR A 140 3.25 10.26 -10.08
CA TYR A 140 2.70 11.04 -8.98
C TYR A 140 3.57 12.25 -8.66
N ASP A 141 2.93 13.43 -8.52
CA ASP A 141 3.59 14.67 -8.09
C ASP A 141 3.80 14.65 -6.58
N ARG A 142 5.06 14.43 -6.17
CA ARG A 142 5.42 14.13 -4.79
C ARG A 142 5.81 15.37 -3.99
N GLN A 143 5.41 15.38 -2.74
CA GLN A 143 5.85 16.35 -1.73
C GLN A 143 7.27 16.02 -1.21
N GLY A 144 7.89 16.99 -0.56
CA GLY A 144 9.20 16.79 0.07
C GLY A 144 10.38 17.23 -0.78
N VAL A 145 11.55 16.68 -0.47
CA VAL A 145 12.81 16.89 -1.21
C VAL A 145 13.30 15.54 -1.71
N SER A 146 13.57 15.46 -3.02
CA SER A 146 14.06 14.24 -3.65
C SER A 146 15.55 14.04 -3.38
N PHE A 147 16.01 12.78 -3.40
CA PHE A 147 17.44 12.47 -3.38
C PHE A 147 18.17 13.08 -4.59
N GLN A 148 17.46 13.32 -5.70
CA GLN A 148 18.02 13.98 -6.88
C GLN A 148 18.39 15.45 -6.60
N GLU A 149 17.58 16.17 -5.82
CA GLU A 149 17.82 17.57 -5.44
C GLU A 149 18.83 17.73 -4.29
N MET A 150 19.14 16.65 -3.58
CA MET A 150 20.08 16.66 -2.46
C MET A 150 21.53 16.69 -2.93
N SER A 151 22.40 17.41 -2.21
CA SER A 151 23.84 17.23 -2.30
C SER A 151 24.22 15.81 -1.83
N GLU A 152 25.43 15.36 -2.15
CA GLU A 152 25.96 14.08 -1.68
C GLU A 152 25.92 13.97 -0.15
N ALA A 153 26.37 15.01 0.56
CA ALA A 153 26.32 15.05 2.03
C ALA A 153 24.89 14.96 2.57
N GLN A 154 23.93 15.62 1.93
CA GLN A 154 22.50 15.51 2.33
C GLN A 154 21.95 14.11 2.07
N ARG A 155 22.30 13.47 0.94
CA ARG A 155 21.92 12.08 0.64
C ARG A 155 22.45 11.12 1.70
N ASP A 156 23.70 11.29 2.14
CA ASP A 156 24.30 10.44 3.18
C ASP A 156 23.55 10.57 4.51
N LEU A 157 23.13 11.79 4.88
CA LEU A 157 22.31 12.02 6.07
C LEU A 157 20.88 11.46 5.93
N ALA A 158 20.27 11.58 4.74
CA ALA A 158 18.98 10.96 4.46
C ALA A 158 19.07 9.41 4.55
N PHE A 159 20.12 8.80 4.00
CA PHE A 159 20.40 7.38 4.21
C PHE A 159 20.72 7.05 5.68
N GLY A 160 21.32 7.98 6.42
CA GLY A 160 21.53 7.87 7.86
C GLY A 160 20.21 7.74 8.61
N LEU A 161 19.21 8.56 8.26
CA LEU A 161 17.86 8.48 8.80
C LEU A 161 17.20 7.12 8.48
N MET A 162 17.28 6.68 7.23
CA MET A 162 16.76 5.38 6.83
C MET A 162 17.43 4.22 7.58
N ARG A 163 18.77 4.23 7.74
CA ARG A 163 19.50 3.19 8.48
C ARG A 163 19.16 3.18 9.96
N ALA A 164 18.87 4.32 10.56
CA ALA A 164 18.45 4.40 11.96
C ALA A 164 17.02 3.88 12.18
N SER A 165 16.17 3.96 11.14
CA SER A 165 14.75 3.62 11.18
C SER A 165 14.44 2.19 10.73
N LEU A 166 15.33 1.56 9.96
CA LEU A 166 15.12 0.26 9.34
C LEU A 166 16.14 -0.76 9.82
N SER A 167 15.79 -2.03 9.75
CA SER A 167 16.79 -3.11 9.85
C SER A 167 17.73 -3.10 8.65
N SER A 168 18.83 -3.84 8.72
CA SER A 168 19.73 -3.98 7.58
C SER A 168 19.01 -4.52 6.33
N SER A 169 18.12 -5.50 6.51
CA SER A 169 17.33 -6.06 5.40
C SER A 169 16.29 -5.07 4.87
N GLY A 170 15.61 -4.33 5.73
CA GLY A 170 14.65 -3.28 5.32
C GLY A 170 15.33 -2.13 4.57
N PHE A 171 16.50 -1.69 5.03
CA PHE A 171 17.30 -0.70 4.34
C PHE A 171 17.79 -1.20 2.97
N GLU A 172 18.32 -2.43 2.91
CA GLU A 172 18.81 -3.01 1.65
C GLU A 172 17.67 -3.23 0.65
N LEU A 173 16.50 -3.71 1.09
CA LEU A 173 15.31 -3.83 0.24
C LEU A 173 14.93 -2.46 -0.35
N THR A 174 14.84 -1.42 0.48
CA THR A 174 14.48 -0.07 0.01
C THR A 174 15.51 0.45 -1.00
N ARG A 175 16.80 0.28 -0.72
CA ARG A 175 17.87 0.66 -1.65
C ARG A 175 17.81 -0.12 -2.97
N ASN A 176 17.48 -1.40 -2.92
CA ASN A 176 17.37 -2.23 -4.12
C ASN A 176 16.12 -1.89 -4.95
N VAL A 177 15.01 -1.47 -4.32
CA VAL A 177 13.87 -0.89 -5.06
C VAL A 177 14.32 0.36 -5.84
N MET A 178 15.05 1.28 -5.19
CA MET A 178 15.58 2.48 -5.85
C MET A 178 16.52 2.12 -7.03
N ARG A 179 17.40 1.12 -6.85
CA ARG A 179 18.31 0.62 -7.90
C ARG A 179 17.58 -0.03 -9.06
N LEU A 180 16.52 -0.81 -8.78
CA LEU A 180 15.70 -1.42 -9.83
C LEU A 180 14.84 -0.38 -10.56
N ASN A 181 14.50 0.73 -9.92
CA ASN A 181 13.86 1.86 -10.61
C ASN A 181 14.81 2.54 -11.62
N GLU A 182 16.13 2.56 -11.36
CA GLU A 182 17.13 2.94 -12.40
C GLU A 182 17.17 1.92 -13.54
N THR A 183 17.15 0.61 -13.20
CA THR A 183 17.07 -0.44 -14.24
C THR A 183 15.81 -0.29 -15.10
N LEU A 184 14.68 0.08 -14.48
CA LEU A 184 13.46 0.37 -15.21
C LEU A 184 13.60 1.58 -16.13
N ALA A 185 14.25 2.66 -15.66
CA ALA A 185 14.56 3.84 -16.46
C ALA A 185 15.41 3.49 -17.70
N GLU A 186 16.47 2.69 -17.51
CA GLU A 186 17.34 2.19 -18.59
C GLU A 186 16.54 1.35 -19.61
N LEU A 187 15.65 0.45 -19.16
CA LEU A 187 14.87 -0.43 -20.03
C LEU A 187 13.74 0.30 -20.80
N SER A 188 13.14 1.30 -20.17
CA SER A 188 12.04 2.07 -20.77
C SER A 188 12.53 3.29 -21.57
N ASP A 189 13.78 3.70 -21.41
CA ASP A 189 14.37 4.95 -21.91
C ASP A 189 13.64 6.18 -21.37
N ASP A 190 13.33 6.15 -20.04
CA ASP A 190 12.60 7.21 -19.35
C ASP A 190 13.31 7.60 -18.06
N HIS A 191 14.36 8.43 -18.17
CA HIS A 191 15.12 8.99 -17.04
C HIS A 191 14.51 10.28 -16.46
N GLU A 192 13.40 10.76 -17.00
CA GLU A 192 12.71 11.94 -16.50
C GLU A 192 11.82 11.60 -15.31
N PHE A 193 11.06 10.51 -15.44
CA PHE A 193 10.08 10.08 -14.42
C PHE A 193 10.48 8.83 -13.65
N LEU A 194 11.55 8.18 -14.07
CA LEU A 194 12.12 6.98 -13.44
C LEU A 194 13.61 7.20 -13.12
N GLY A 195 14.09 6.58 -12.06
CA GLY A 195 15.51 6.65 -11.68
C GLY A 195 15.76 6.41 -10.21
N GLU A 196 17.02 6.11 -9.88
CA GLU A 196 17.47 5.78 -8.52
C GLU A 196 17.20 6.88 -7.49
N TRP A 197 17.15 8.16 -7.93
CA TRP A 197 17.12 9.31 -7.03
C TRP A 197 15.77 10.03 -6.95
N LEU A 198 14.74 9.54 -7.65
CA LEU A 198 13.38 10.10 -7.64
C LEU A 198 12.54 9.55 -6.48
N TYR A 199 13.12 9.66 -5.28
CA TYR A 199 12.51 9.32 -3.99
C TYR A 199 12.56 10.54 -3.08
N PHE A 200 11.47 10.81 -2.37
CA PHE A 200 11.25 12.07 -1.67
C PHE A 200 11.12 11.83 -0.17
N ILE A 201 11.72 12.70 0.64
CA ILE A 201 11.60 12.66 2.10
C ILE A 201 10.78 13.85 2.58
N THR A 202 9.85 13.59 3.49
CA THR A 202 9.15 14.58 4.32
C THR A 202 9.30 14.26 5.79
N ILE A 203 9.25 15.29 6.63
CA ILE A 203 9.25 15.19 8.09
C ILE A 203 7.93 15.73 8.60
N MET A 204 7.28 14.96 9.47
CA MET A 204 6.00 15.27 10.08
C MET A 204 6.20 15.57 11.58
N GLY A 205 5.92 16.79 11.98
CA GLY A 205 6.24 17.27 13.34
C GLY A 205 7.73 17.58 13.48
N LYS A 206 8.15 17.81 14.73
CA LYS A 206 9.54 18.08 15.11
C LYS A 206 10.11 16.86 15.83
N PRO A 207 11.28 16.33 15.44
CA PRO A 207 11.91 15.23 16.17
C PRO A 207 11.96 15.53 17.68
N SER A 208 11.43 14.60 18.48
CA SER A 208 11.29 14.75 19.93
C SER A 208 11.45 13.41 20.64
N ALA A 209 11.85 13.45 21.90
CA ALA A 209 11.90 12.28 22.76
C ALA A 209 10.51 11.91 23.33
N THR A 210 9.57 12.84 23.39
CA THR A 210 8.26 12.69 24.05
C THR A 210 7.09 13.01 23.14
N GLU A 211 7.23 14.04 22.29
CA GLU A 211 6.17 14.51 21.41
C GLU A 211 6.08 13.66 20.13
N PRO A 212 4.88 13.54 19.53
CA PRO A 212 4.69 12.80 18.31
C PRO A 212 5.36 13.48 17.12
N TRP A 213 6.02 12.69 16.30
CA TRP A 213 6.64 13.12 15.05
C TRP A 213 6.83 11.93 14.12
N GLY A 214 7.39 12.15 12.95
CA GLY A 214 7.77 11.06 12.07
C GLY A 214 8.33 11.54 10.75
N TRP A 215 8.48 10.62 9.81
CA TRP A 215 8.97 10.91 8.47
C TRP A 215 8.34 9.96 7.45
N GLN A 216 8.35 10.39 6.19
CA GLN A 216 7.85 9.62 5.07
C GLN A 216 8.90 9.57 3.97
N LEU A 217 9.10 8.39 3.38
CA LEU A 217 9.70 8.21 2.06
C LEU A 217 8.57 7.93 1.08
N ASP A 218 8.55 8.65 -0.04
CA ASP A 218 7.62 8.39 -1.14
C ASP A 218 8.37 8.35 -2.48
N GLY A 219 8.20 7.27 -3.21
CA GLY A 219 8.78 7.08 -4.53
C GLY A 219 8.14 5.92 -5.27
N HIS A 220 8.50 5.75 -6.54
CA HIS A 220 8.02 4.64 -7.32
C HIS A 220 8.39 3.30 -6.67
N HIS A 221 7.39 2.51 -6.31
CA HIS A 221 7.55 1.21 -5.66
C HIS A 221 8.18 1.19 -4.26
N ALA A 222 8.48 2.34 -3.61
CA ALA A 222 8.92 2.36 -2.22
C ALA A 222 8.28 3.50 -1.43
N ILE A 223 7.47 3.16 -0.45
CA ILE A 223 6.83 4.07 0.49
C ILE A 223 7.08 3.59 1.92
N ILE A 224 7.53 4.49 2.77
CA ILE A 224 7.70 4.26 4.20
C ILE A 224 7.00 5.40 4.93
N ASN A 225 6.06 5.08 5.79
CA ASN A 225 5.48 5.99 6.76
C ASN A 225 5.99 5.57 8.14
N TYR A 226 6.79 6.39 8.78
CA TYR A 226 7.45 6.08 10.04
C TYR A 226 7.05 7.10 11.10
N PHE A 227 6.08 6.72 11.94
CA PHE A 227 5.57 7.53 13.05
C PHE A 227 6.28 7.13 14.35
N VAL A 228 6.59 8.12 15.20
CA VAL A 228 7.26 7.97 16.50
C VAL A 228 6.47 8.71 17.58
N LEU A 229 6.23 8.06 18.69
CA LEU A 229 5.70 8.66 19.93
C LEU A 229 6.45 8.09 21.14
N GLY A 230 7.32 8.89 21.74
CA GLY A 230 8.21 8.40 22.77
C GLY A 230 9.12 7.28 22.25
N ASP A 231 8.98 6.09 22.82
CA ASP A 231 9.69 4.89 22.40
C ASP A 231 8.86 3.93 21.53
N GLN A 232 7.64 4.35 21.13
CA GLN A 232 6.77 3.59 20.24
C GLN A 232 6.94 4.01 18.78
N VAL A 233 6.85 3.04 17.88
CA VAL A 233 6.97 3.22 16.42
C VAL A 233 5.82 2.53 15.71
N VAL A 234 5.23 3.23 14.74
CA VAL A 234 4.32 2.65 13.74
C VAL A 234 4.90 2.90 12.35
N MET A 235 5.24 1.83 11.63
CA MET A 235 5.82 1.90 10.29
C MET A 235 4.83 1.39 9.25
N THR A 236 3.66 2.02 9.18
CA THR A 236 2.61 1.72 8.20
C THR A 236 1.81 2.96 7.83
N PRO A 237 1.27 3.03 6.58
CA PRO A 237 1.45 2.08 5.49
C PRO A 237 2.91 1.95 5.06
N HIS A 238 3.33 0.70 4.78
CA HIS A 238 4.62 0.42 4.15
C HIS A 238 4.34 -0.29 2.83
N PHE A 239 4.80 0.29 1.73
CA PHE A 239 4.66 -0.29 0.39
C PHE A 239 6.05 -0.52 -0.21
N PHE A 240 6.23 -1.66 -0.86
CA PHE A 240 7.40 -1.95 -1.67
C PHE A 240 7.03 -2.89 -2.83
N GLY A 241 7.64 -2.65 -3.96
CA GLY A 241 7.39 -3.38 -5.18
C GLY A 241 8.55 -3.25 -6.15
N SER A 242 8.40 -3.78 -7.34
CA SER A 242 9.33 -3.54 -8.45
C SER A 242 8.79 -4.05 -9.77
N GLU A 243 9.18 -3.40 -10.84
CA GLU A 243 9.13 -3.85 -12.22
C GLU A 243 10.41 -3.38 -12.95
N PRO A 244 11.35 -4.30 -13.28
CA PRO A 244 11.38 -5.73 -12.97
C PRO A 244 11.81 -5.99 -11.51
N VAL A 245 11.52 -7.21 -10.97
CA VAL A 245 12.03 -7.63 -9.66
C VAL A 245 13.48 -8.09 -9.71
N LYS A 246 14.04 -8.24 -10.92
CA LYS A 246 15.42 -8.68 -11.17
C LYS A 246 16.04 -7.91 -12.33
N ALA A 247 17.19 -7.28 -12.07
CA ALA A 247 17.98 -6.66 -13.11
C ALA A 247 18.84 -7.71 -13.83
N THR A 248 18.54 -7.97 -15.10
CA THR A 248 19.31 -8.91 -15.95
C THR A 248 20.39 -8.21 -16.76
N SER A 249 20.36 -6.88 -16.84
CA SER A 249 21.31 -6.02 -17.56
C SER A 249 21.48 -4.68 -16.85
N GLY A 250 22.24 -3.76 -17.42
CA GLY A 250 22.44 -2.40 -16.96
C GLY A 250 23.31 -2.24 -15.72
N LYS A 251 23.28 -1.04 -15.15
CA LYS A 251 24.10 -0.61 -14.00
C LYS A 251 23.98 -1.54 -12.79
N TYR A 252 22.77 -2.04 -12.54
CA TYR A 252 22.45 -2.85 -11.36
C TYR A 252 22.21 -4.33 -11.67
N LYS A 253 22.80 -4.85 -12.77
CA LYS A 253 22.72 -6.27 -13.11
C LYS A 253 23.03 -7.16 -11.92
N GLY A 254 22.13 -8.13 -11.63
CA GLY A 254 22.24 -9.07 -10.53
C GLY A 254 21.46 -8.69 -9.28
N VAL A 255 20.96 -7.44 -9.17
CA VAL A 255 20.03 -7.08 -8.09
C VAL A 255 18.71 -7.81 -8.29
N GLU A 256 18.21 -8.43 -7.22
CA GLU A 256 16.97 -9.19 -7.19
C GLU A 256 16.29 -9.00 -5.84
N ILE A 257 14.96 -8.78 -5.82
CA ILE A 257 14.17 -8.54 -4.61
C ILE A 257 12.89 -9.35 -4.60
N LEU A 258 12.21 -9.40 -3.44
CA LEU A 258 10.87 -9.95 -3.21
C LEU A 258 10.73 -11.45 -3.49
N GLN A 259 11.85 -12.15 -3.68
CA GLN A 259 11.84 -13.60 -3.90
C GLN A 259 11.49 -14.36 -2.62
N LYS A 260 11.90 -13.84 -1.46
CA LYS A 260 11.59 -14.46 -0.19
C LYS A 260 10.11 -14.30 0.17
N GLU A 261 9.53 -13.14 -0.05
CA GLU A 261 8.11 -12.86 0.13
C GLU A 261 7.25 -13.75 -0.76
N GLN A 262 7.65 -13.89 -2.02
CA GLN A 262 7.03 -14.81 -2.98
C GLN A 262 7.09 -16.27 -2.50
N ASN A 263 8.28 -16.75 -2.18
CA ASN A 263 8.53 -18.16 -1.87
C ASN A 263 7.93 -18.55 -0.51
N ASP A 264 8.07 -17.73 0.52
CA ASP A 264 7.52 -18.00 1.86
C ASP A 264 5.98 -18.01 1.85
N GLY A 265 5.35 -17.12 1.05
CA GLY A 265 3.90 -17.13 0.85
C GLY A 265 3.43 -18.42 0.16
N LEU A 266 4.13 -18.84 -0.91
CA LEU A 266 3.84 -20.09 -1.63
C LEU A 266 4.07 -21.32 -0.73
N GLU A 267 5.13 -21.33 0.06
CA GLU A 267 5.42 -22.42 0.98
C GLU A 267 4.38 -22.52 2.10
N LEU A 268 3.92 -21.37 2.65
CA LEU A 268 2.81 -21.41 3.60
C LEU A 268 1.59 -22.11 3.00
N LEU A 269 1.17 -21.76 1.78
CA LEU A 269 0.05 -22.41 1.12
C LEU A 269 0.26 -23.93 0.99
N ARG A 270 1.49 -24.36 0.64
CA ARG A 270 1.84 -25.78 0.39
C ARG A 270 1.84 -26.62 1.65
N VAL A 271 2.24 -26.07 2.80
CA VAL A 271 2.26 -26.80 4.08
C VAL A 271 0.90 -26.85 4.77
N LEU A 272 -0.10 -26.12 4.26
CA LEU A 272 -1.47 -26.20 4.81
C LEU A 272 -2.05 -27.61 4.61
N PRO A 273 -2.68 -28.21 5.63
CA PRO A 273 -3.52 -29.39 5.45
C PRO A 273 -4.60 -29.13 4.38
N ASP A 274 -5.01 -30.19 3.67
CA ASP A 274 -5.94 -30.05 2.52
C ASP A 274 -7.23 -29.28 2.86
N ALA A 275 -7.82 -29.50 4.03
CA ALA A 275 -9.01 -28.78 4.46
C ALA A 275 -8.73 -27.28 4.67
N ALA A 276 -7.59 -26.93 5.26
CA ALA A 276 -7.15 -25.55 5.47
C ALA A 276 -6.79 -24.88 4.14
N ARG A 277 -6.10 -25.58 3.26
CA ARG A 277 -5.73 -25.09 1.92
C ARG A 277 -6.97 -24.77 1.08
N ARG A 278 -8.00 -25.64 1.10
CA ARG A 278 -9.29 -25.36 0.43
C ARG A 278 -9.98 -24.09 0.97
N LYS A 279 -9.86 -23.80 2.27
CA LYS A 279 -10.37 -22.55 2.86
C LYS A 279 -9.53 -21.34 2.46
N ALA A 280 -8.19 -21.51 2.40
CA ALA A 280 -7.26 -20.44 2.06
C ALA A 280 -7.42 -19.96 0.62
N VAL A 281 -7.61 -20.88 -0.34
CA VAL A 281 -7.77 -20.55 -1.76
C VAL A 281 -9.19 -20.02 -2.02
N VAL A 282 -9.30 -18.70 -2.13
CA VAL A 282 -10.60 -18.02 -2.40
C VAL A 282 -10.90 -17.91 -3.89
N ASN A 283 -9.88 -18.02 -4.76
CA ASN A 283 -10.02 -18.12 -6.20
C ASN A 283 -8.79 -18.81 -6.81
N PHE A 284 -8.99 -19.72 -7.74
CA PHE A 284 -7.90 -20.38 -8.47
C PHE A 284 -7.39 -19.57 -9.67
N SER A 285 -8.17 -18.61 -10.17
CA SER A 285 -7.82 -17.83 -11.34
C SER A 285 -7.24 -16.46 -10.94
N LYS A 286 -5.96 -16.26 -11.25
CA LYS A 286 -5.25 -14.98 -11.09
C LYS A 286 -5.14 -14.29 -12.45
N THR A 287 -6.08 -13.40 -12.75
CA THR A 287 -6.22 -12.74 -14.07
C THR A 287 -5.92 -11.25 -14.07
N GLY A 288 -5.79 -10.63 -12.92
CA GLY A 288 -5.59 -9.18 -12.78
C GLY A 288 -4.81 -8.81 -11.53
N ASN A 289 -4.68 -7.51 -11.30
CA ASN A 289 -4.15 -6.96 -10.07
C ASN A 289 -5.17 -7.14 -8.94
N ASN A 290 -4.73 -7.60 -7.76
CA ASN A 290 -5.62 -7.96 -6.67
C ASN A 290 -5.38 -7.17 -5.38
N ASN A 291 -4.34 -6.32 -5.31
CA ASN A 291 -4.13 -5.45 -4.16
C ASN A 291 -5.36 -4.57 -3.91
N LEU A 292 -5.78 -4.51 -2.66
CA LEU A 292 -6.98 -3.80 -2.22
C LEU A 292 -6.67 -2.56 -1.37
N THR A 293 -5.43 -2.45 -0.87
CA THR A 293 -5.07 -1.48 0.17
C THR A 293 -3.85 -0.62 -0.19
N GLU A 294 -3.59 -0.41 -1.48
CA GLU A 294 -2.57 0.51 -1.99
C GLU A 294 -2.92 1.99 -1.72
N ALA A 295 -2.23 2.90 -2.35
CA ALA A 295 -2.40 4.34 -2.24
C ALA A 295 -3.88 4.76 -2.27
N PHE A 296 -4.25 5.73 -1.43
CA PHE A 296 -5.61 6.28 -1.32
C PHE A 296 -6.71 5.27 -0.92
N LYS A 297 -6.32 4.12 -0.35
CA LYS A 297 -7.24 3.08 0.14
C LYS A 297 -7.28 2.99 1.67
N ASP A 298 -7.19 4.12 2.36
CA ASP A 298 -7.12 4.17 3.82
C ASP A 298 -8.39 3.70 4.52
N ASN A 299 -9.57 3.93 3.92
CA ASN A 299 -10.88 3.69 4.54
C ASN A 299 -11.61 2.45 3.99
N VAL A 300 -10.89 1.50 3.41
CA VAL A 300 -11.50 0.30 2.83
C VAL A 300 -12.17 -0.54 3.89
N VAL A 301 -13.39 -1.00 3.60
CA VAL A 301 -14.07 -2.05 4.37
C VAL A 301 -13.73 -3.39 3.72
N LEU A 302 -12.95 -4.21 4.42
CA LEU A 302 -12.38 -5.43 3.89
C LEU A 302 -12.65 -6.61 4.83
N ASN A 303 -13.59 -7.47 4.45
CA ASN A 303 -13.93 -8.65 5.22
C ASN A 303 -12.77 -9.64 5.30
N TYR A 304 -12.67 -10.35 6.42
CA TYR A 304 -11.77 -11.48 6.54
C TYR A 304 -12.10 -12.56 5.51
N ALA A 305 -11.07 -13.19 4.95
CA ALA A 305 -11.22 -14.26 3.96
C ALA A 305 -10.11 -15.30 4.13
N GLY A 306 -10.39 -16.51 3.70
CA GLY A 306 -9.42 -17.59 3.71
C GLY A 306 -9.46 -18.45 4.97
N VAL A 307 -8.32 -19.03 5.37
CA VAL A 307 -8.18 -19.87 6.55
C VAL A 307 -7.81 -19.03 7.77
N ARG A 308 -8.44 -19.33 8.91
CA ARG A 308 -8.19 -18.63 10.17
C ARG A 308 -7.00 -19.24 10.91
N GLY A 309 -6.17 -18.41 11.53
CA GLY A 309 -5.02 -18.85 12.32
C GLY A 309 -5.39 -19.75 13.52
N ALA A 310 -6.61 -19.60 14.07
CA ALA A 310 -7.14 -20.52 15.09
C ALA A 310 -7.36 -21.95 14.56
N ASP A 311 -7.53 -22.11 13.25
CA ASP A 311 -7.73 -23.41 12.58
C ASP A 311 -6.39 -24.06 12.15
N LEU A 312 -5.25 -23.39 12.43
CA LEU A 312 -3.92 -23.84 12.07
C LEU A 312 -3.12 -24.30 13.29
N GLU A 313 -2.40 -25.40 13.14
CA GLU A 313 -1.54 -25.97 14.18
C GLU A 313 -0.15 -26.30 13.63
N GLY A 314 0.80 -26.59 14.52
CA GLY A 314 2.14 -27.06 14.19
C GLY A 314 2.86 -26.24 13.13
N PRO A 315 3.39 -26.88 12.07
CA PRO A 315 4.17 -26.20 11.02
C PRO A 315 3.40 -25.12 10.28
N ALA A 316 2.11 -25.32 10.00
CA ALA A 316 1.29 -24.36 9.27
C ALA A 316 1.12 -23.05 10.05
N ARG A 317 0.82 -23.13 11.35
CA ARG A 317 0.73 -21.97 12.23
C ARG A 317 2.06 -21.23 12.38
N LYS A 318 3.15 -22.02 12.50
CA LYS A 318 4.51 -21.44 12.55
C LYS A 318 4.83 -20.70 11.26
N ARG A 319 4.55 -21.27 10.09
CA ARG A 319 4.80 -20.60 8.79
C ARG A 319 3.99 -19.32 8.61
N LEU A 320 2.76 -19.26 9.10
CA LEU A 320 1.97 -18.02 9.10
C LEU A 320 2.66 -16.91 9.94
N MET A 321 3.19 -17.29 11.12
CA MET A 321 3.97 -16.36 11.95
C MET A 321 5.27 -15.93 11.27
N ASP A 322 6.01 -16.89 10.68
CA ASP A 322 7.26 -16.61 9.98
C ASP A 322 7.03 -15.66 8.79
N LEU A 323 5.93 -15.84 8.04
CA LEU A 323 5.57 -14.95 6.94
C LEU A 323 5.29 -13.52 7.43
N MET A 324 4.53 -13.35 8.51
CA MET A 324 4.30 -12.02 9.09
C MET A 324 5.59 -11.40 9.61
N HIS A 325 6.45 -12.21 10.25
CA HIS A 325 7.75 -11.75 10.74
C HIS A 325 8.66 -11.26 9.60
N LEU A 326 8.62 -11.88 8.42
CA LEU A 326 9.40 -11.43 7.26
C LEU A 326 9.14 -9.95 6.95
N TYR A 327 7.87 -9.54 6.89
CA TYR A 327 7.48 -8.16 6.62
C TYR A 327 7.77 -7.21 7.79
N VAL A 328 7.50 -7.65 9.01
CA VAL A 328 7.73 -6.85 10.23
C VAL A 328 9.23 -6.66 10.48
N SER A 329 10.08 -7.60 10.08
CA SER A 329 11.54 -7.54 10.26
C SER A 329 12.26 -6.47 9.44
N HIS A 330 11.55 -5.74 8.57
CA HIS A 330 12.08 -4.51 7.96
C HIS A 330 12.27 -3.38 8.98
N MET A 331 11.61 -3.43 10.14
CA MET A 331 11.87 -2.57 11.30
C MET A 331 13.14 -3.03 12.04
N PRO A 332 13.81 -2.14 12.81
CA PRO A 332 14.87 -2.56 13.74
C PRO A 332 14.38 -3.64 14.69
N GLU A 333 15.25 -4.57 15.06
CA GLU A 333 14.90 -5.79 15.83
C GLU A 333 14.04 -5.50 17.07
N GLY A 334 14.35 -4.44 17.84
CA GLY A 334 13.60 -4.08 19.04
C GLY A 334 12.14 -3.76 18.72
N HIS A 335 11.90 -2.88 17.75
CA HIS A 335 10.55 -2.49 17.32
C HIS A 335 9.84 -3.62 16.58
N ALA A 336 10.55 -4.42 15.79
CA ALA A 336 10.01 -5.62 15.16
C ALA A 336 9.48 -6.62 16.21
N ARG A 337 10.21 -6.82 17.30
CA ARG A 337 9.78 -7.68 18.41
C ARG A 337 8.51 -7.13 19.10
N VAL A 338 8.43 -5.82 19.33
CA VAL A 338 7.22 -5.18 19.89
C VAL A 338 6.02 -5.44 18.97
N LYS A 339 6.16 -5.20 17.68
CA LYS A 339 5.09 -5.45 16.70
C LYS A 339 4.73 -6.92 16.59
N MET A 340 5.70 -7.83 16.62
CA MET A 340 5.42 -9.27 16.57
C MET A 340 4.73 -9.77 17.84
N ASN A 341 4.99 -9.20 19.01
CA ASN A 341 4.24 -9.51 20.23
C ASN A 341 2.77 -9.08 20.11
N GLU A 342 2.49 -7.93 19.47
CA GLU A 342 1.13 -7.51 19.15
C GLU A 342 0.45 -8.48 18.18
N VAL A 343 1.13 -8.84 17.08
CA VAL A 343 0.65 -9.83 16.10
C VAL A 343 0.36 -11.19 16.74
N GLN A 344 1.25 -11.67 17.62
CA GLN A 344 1.11 -12.94 18.33
C GLN A 344 -0.17 -12.99 19.17
N ARG A 345 -0.53 -11.89 19.87
CA ARG A 345 -1.78 -11.83 20.65
C ARG A 345 -3.02 -11.98 19.78
N HIS A 346 -2.92 -11.64 18.48
CA HIS A 346 -4.03 -11.70 17.52
C HIS A 346 -3.96 -12.86 16.54
N ILE A 347 -3.04 -13.82 16.70
CA ILE A 347 -2.83 -14.91 15.76
C ILE A 347 -4.09 -15.77 15.54
N ASN A 348 -4.91 -15.98 16.59
CA ASN A 348 -6.18 -16.69 16.46
C ASN A 348 -7.24 -15.92 15.66
N ASN A 349 -7.06 -14.61 15.51
CA ASN A 349 -7.91 -13.71 14.73
C ASN A 349 -7.15 -13.16 13.50
N THR A 350 -6.26 -13.98 12.94
CA THR A 350 -5.53 -13.72 11.70
C THR A 350 -6.04 -14.67 10.62
N TRP A 351 -6.24 -14.17 9.41
CA TRP A 351 -6.69 -14.95 8.26
C TRP A 351 -5.64 -14.90 7.16
N PHE A 352 -5.50 -16.02 6.45
CA PHE A 352 -4.66 -16.14 5.26
C PHE A 352 -5.53 -16.51 4.05
N ALA A 353 -5.52 -15.67 3.02
CA ALA A 353 -6.26 -15.86 1.78
C ALA A 353 -5.30 -15.90 0.59
N TRP A 354 -5.66 -16.70 -0.43
CA TRP A 354 -4.87 -16.93 -1.63
C TRP A 354 -5.73 -16.85 -2.89
N ILE A 355 -5.16 -16.26 -3.95
CA ILE A 355 -5.72 -16.26 -5.32
C ILE A 355 -4.61 -16.73 -6.28
N GLY A 356 -4.90 -17.73 -7.10
CA GLY A 356 -3.98 -18.29 -8.08
C GLY A 356 -3.66 -19.76 -7.85
N GLU A 357 -2.85 -20.31 -8.73
CA GLU A 357 -2.31 -21.65 -8.63
C GLU A 357 -1.11 -21.71 -7.68
N SER A 358 -0.54 -22.91 -7.45
CA SER A 358 0.52 -23.16 -6.46
C SER A 358 1.79 -23.78 -7.02
N GLN A 359 1.99 -23.75 -8.34
CA GLN A 359 3.25 -24.17 -8.98
C GLN A 359 4.33 -23.10 -8.75
N ALA A 360 5.59 -23.45 -8.97
CA ALA A 360 6.70 -22.53 -8.74
C ALA A 360 6.72 -21.32 -9.70
N ASP A 361 6.19 -21.52 -10.91
CA ASP A 361 6.07 -20.50 -11.97
C ASP A 361 4.72 -19.81 -12.01
N SER A 362 3.80 -20.13 -11.07
CA SER A 362 2.49 -19.53 -11.00
C SER A 362 2.53 -18.07 -10.56
N VAL A 363 1.61 -17.28 -11.09
CA VAL A 363 1.31 -15.95 -10.56
C VAL A 363 0.19 -16.04 -9.54
N PHE A 364 0.32 -15.28 -8.44
CA PHE A 364 -0.63 -15.35 -7.35
C PHE A 364 -0.73 -14.03 -6.57
N TYR A 365 -1.72 -13.98 -5.72
CA TYR A 365 -1.90 -12.98 -4.67
C TYR A 365 -2.14 -13.70 -3.35
N TYR A 366 -1.59 -13.15 -2.27
CA TYR A 366 -2.02 -13.54 -0.95
C TYR A 366 -2.26 -12.33 -0.05
N ARG A 367 -3.11 -12.56 0.96
CA ARG A 367 -3.39 -11.60 2.01
C ARG A 367 -3.34 -12.27 3.37
N VAL A 368 -2.58 -11.67 4.28
CA VAL A 368 -2.68 -11.93 5.72
C VAL A 368 -3.41 -10.76 6.35
N GLN A 369 -4.47 -11.01 7.10
CA GLN A 369 -5.28 -9.95 7.71
C GLN A 369 -5.69 -10.31 9.13
N SER A 370 -5.43 -9.40 10.07
CA SER A 370 -5.84 -9.45 11.46
C SER A 370 -6.36 -8.08 11.92
N PRO A 371 -6.83 -7.94 13.16
CA PRO A 371 -7.17 -6.62 13.71
C PRO A 371 -6.01 -5.61 13.73
N VAL A 372 -4.76 -6.08 13.76
CA VAL A 372 -3.57 -5.24 14.01
C VAL A 372 -2.55 -5.23 12.87
N ILE A 373 -2.66 -6.13 11.91
CA ILE A 373 -1.79 -6.16 10.72
C ILE A 373 -2.55 -6.65 9.51
N LEU A 374 -2.29 -6.02 8.36
CA LEU A 374 -2.71 -6.49 7.05
C LEU A 374 -1.48 -6.49 6.14
N ILE A 375 -1.27 -7.60 5.43
CA ILE A 375 -0.20 -7.78 4.45
C ILE A 375 -0.83 -8.26 3.17
N GLU A 376 -0.46 -7.63 2.05
CA GLU A 376 -0.79 -8.09 0.71
C GLU A 376 0.49 -8.29 -0.09
N PHE A 377 0.54 -9.35 -0.86
CA PHE A 377 1.52 -9.63 -1.91
C PHE A 377 0.77 -9.91 -3.20
N ASP A 378 1.16 -9.28 -4.29
CA ASP A 378 0.45 -9.40 -5.55
C ASP A 378 1.39 -9.41 -6.76
N HIS A 379 1.31 -10.44 -7.59
CA HIS A 379 1.87 -10.41 -8.94
C HIS A 379 0.99 -9.51 -9.82
N GLN A 380 1.60 -8.48 -10.37
CA GLN A 380 0.91 -7.45 -11.16
C GLN A 380 1.02 -7.71 -12.67
N ARG A 381 0.11 -7.09 -13.43
CA ARG A 381 0.30 -6.98 -14.88
C ARG A 381 1.48 -6.06 -15.19
N PRO A 382 2.23 -6.31 -16.28
CA PRO A 382 3.25 -5.37 -16.72
C PRO A 382 2.67 -3.96 -16.89
N ALA A 383 3.39 -2.95 -16.39
CA ALA A 383 3.03 -1.54 -16.53
C ALA A 383 4.01 -0.82 -17.47
N ASN A 384 5.19 -0.48 -16.99
CA ASN A 384 6.22 0.22 -17.77
C ASN A 384 6.92 -0.71 -18.78
N LEU A 385 7.02 -2.01 -18.49
CA LEU A 385 7.67 -3.00 -19.36
C LEU A 385 6.68 -3.78 -20.27
N ARG A 386 5.50 -3.26 -20.52
CA ARG A 386 4.46 -3.90 -21.36
C ARG A 386 4.98 -4.36 -22.74
N LYS A 387 5.88 -3.58 -23.35
CA LYS A 387 6.47 -3.88 -24.65
C LYS A 387 7.36 -5.13 -24.66
N PHE A 388 7.82 -5.57 -23.49
CA PHE A 388 8.68 -6.75 -23.35
C PHE A 388 7.91 -7.99 -22.84
N ALA A 389 6.65 -7.84 -22.48
CA ALA A 389 5.84 -8.93 -21.94
C ALA A 389 5.27 -9.80 -23.08
N ALA A 390 5.26 -11.13 -22.89
CA ALA A 390 4.61 -12.05 -23.82
C ALA A 390 3.09 -11.81 -23.91
N ASP A 391 2.46 -11.45 -22.81
CA ASP A 391 1.07 -10.99 -22.73
C ASP A 391 0.94 -9.88 -21.67
N ALA A 392 0.83 -8.64 -22.14
CA ALA A 392 0.74 -7.46 -21.28
C ALA A 392 -0.58 -7.35 -20.48
N ASN A 393 -1.54 -8.24 -20.73
CA ASN A 393 -2.82 -8.25 -20.03
C ASN A 393 -2.88 -9.30 -18.91
N LYS A 394 -1.82 -10.11 -18.75
CA LYS A 394 -1.70 -11.10 -17.68
C LYS A 394 -0.69 -10.66 -16.63
N PRO A 395 -0.92 -11.00 -15.34
CA PRO A 395 0.08 -10.82 -14.30
C PRO A 395 1.36 -11.59 -14.59
N THR A 396 2.48 -11.10 -14.06
CA THR A 396 3.82 -11.69 -14.22
C THR A 396 4.56 -11.71 -12.89
N GLN A 397 5.46 -12.67 -12.71
CA GLN A 397 6.39 -12.69 -11.58
C GLN A 397 7.44 -11.57 -11.62
N GLN A 398 7.52 -10.83 -12.73
CA GLN A 398 8.47 -9.71 -12.89
C GLN A 398 7.91 -8.36 -12.43
N HIS A 399 6.63 -8.29 -12.04
CA HIS A 399 6.03 -7.10 -11.46
C HIS A 399 5.29 -7.49 -10.17
N VAL A 400 5.78 -7.00 -9.04
CA VAL A 400 5.29 -7.37 -7.71
C VAL A 400 4.99 -6.13 -6.90
N HIS A 401 3.87 -6.15 -6.18
CA HIS A 401 3.49 -5.17 -5.17
C HIS A 401 3.27 -5.84 -3.81
N CYS A 402 3.83 -5.24 -2.77
CA CYS A 402 3.61 -5.62 -1.38
C CYS A 402 3.12 -4.42 -0.59
N VAL A 403 2.12 -4.64 0.25
CA VAL A 403 1.55 -3.61 1.14
C VAL A 403 1.48 -4.15 2.56
N VAL A 404 1.92 -3.35 3.53
CA VAL A 404 1.72 -3.62 4.96
C VAL A 404 0.94 -2.47 5.57
N ARG A 405 -0.14 -2.78 6.28
CA ARG A 405 -1.03 -1.79 6.92
C ARG A 405 -1.27 -2.15 8.38
N THR A 406 -1.64 -1.16 9.18
CA THR A 406 -2.17 -1.35 10.53
C THR A 406 -3.65 -0.98 10.54
N PRO A 407 -4.56 -1.97 10.41
CA PRO A 407 -6.01 -1.73 10.39
C PRO A 407 -6.52 -1.05 11.67
N ASN A 408 -7.81 -0.73 11.68
CA ASN A 408 -8.51 -0.15 12.83
C ASN A 408 -7.92 1.19 13.31
N GLY A 409 -7.47 2.01 12.35
CA GLY A 409 -7.20 3.41 12.59
C GLY A 409 -5.77 3.75 13.00
N ASN A 410 -4.83 2.79 13.02
CA ASN A 410 -3.47 3.10 13.47
C ASN A 410 -2.39 3.11 12.36
N ASP A 411 -2.77 3.12 11.08
CA ASP A 411 -1.84 3.56 10.02
C ASP A 411 -1.38 5.00 10.30
N TYR A 412 -0.15 5.32 10.00
CA TYR A 412 0.48 6.61 10.29
C TYR A 412 0.55 6.95 11.81
N GLY A 413 0.33 5.95 12.68
CA GLY A 413 0.21 6.17 14.13
C GLY A 413 -1.00 7.00 14.55
N LYS A 414 -2.04 7.12 13.70
CA LYS A 414 -3.17 8.04 13.93
C LYS A 414 -3.99 7.71 15.18
N ASP A 415 -4.12 6.45 15.58
CA ASP A 415 -4.80 6.12 16.86
C ASP A 415 -3.96 6.52 18.08
N LEU A 416 -2.65 6.27 18.05
CA LEU A 416 -1.74 6.74 19.11
C LEU A 416 -1.71 8.26 19.20
N LEU A 417 -1.66 8.96 18.06
CA LEU A 417 -1.71 10.42 18.00
C LEU A 417 -3.01 10.96 18.61
N ARG A 418 -4.15 10.36 18.27
CA ARG A 418 -5.46 10.71 18.85
C ARG A 418 -5.47 10.51 20.37
N GLN A 419 -4.95 9.39 20.87
CA GLN A 419 -4.85 9.13 22.32
C GLN A 419 -3.93 10.15 23.00
N HIS A 420 -2.80 10.49 22.40
CA HIS A 420 -1.88 11.50 22.91
C HIS A 420 -2.57 12.86 23.06
N TYR A 421 -3.29 13.32 22.04
CA TYR A 421 -4.02 14.59 22.10
C TYR A 421 -5.16 14.61 23.13
N LEU A 422 -5.81 13.47 23.37
CA LEU A 422 -6.82 13.37 24.43
C LEU A 422 -6.21 13.44 25.83
N ALA A 423 -5.03 12.86 26.02
CA ALA A 423 -4.32 12.89 27.30
C ALA A 423 -3.57 14.22 27.55
N HIS A 424 -3.11 14.86 26.49
CA HIS A 424 -2.31 16.08 26.50
C HIS A 424 -2.94 17.12 25.53
N PRO A 425 -3.99 17.84 25.95
CA PRO A 425 -4.61 18.85 25.11
C PRO A 425 -3.61 19.94 24.72
N HIS A 426 -3.13 19.94 23.50
CA HIS A 426 -2.31 21.00 22.96
C HIS A 426 -3.21 22.21 22.68
N LYS A 427 -2.82 23.40 23.14
CA LYS A 427 -3.46 24.63 22.67
C LYS A 427 -3.20 24.71 21.18
N GLN A 428 -4.25 24.68 20.36
CA GLN A 428 -4.14 25.05 18.96
C GLN A 428 -3.55 26.46 18.92
N GLU A 429 -2.30 26.59 18.48
CA GLU A 429 -1.76 27.89 18.10
C GLU A 429 -2.56 28.34 16.86
N ALA A 430 -3.32 29.42 17.05
CA ALA A 430 -4.22 30.01 16.06
C ALA A 430 -3.44 30.72 14.92
#